data_bb80a320366bb92eada6b7f4f4b12abc
#
_entry.id   bb80a320366bb92eada6b7f4f4b12abc
#
_cell.length_a   1.000
_cell.length_b   1.000
_cell.length_c   1.000
_cell.angle_alpha   90.00
_cell.angle_beta   90.00
_cell.angle_gamma   90.00
#
_symmetry.space_group_name_H-M   'P 1'
#
loop_
_entity.id
_entity.type
_entity.pdbx_description
1 polymer ?
#
loop_
_entity_poly.entity_id
_entity_poly.type
_entity_poly.pdbx_seq_one_letter_code
_entity_poly.pdbx_strand_id
1 'polypeptide(L)'
;IERIVEKQVPAPATQVTNNESAKKEYVKENGIRRDVFFNIGKFNISDAEQRKINEIVEYLNENPSARVVVTGYADKGTGSAAVNRRIAAQRAQAVTKFLVNRGISKSRIATDSKGSDVQPFVNNDENRVTICIAK
;
A
#
# COMPACT_ATOMS: atom_id res chain seq x y z
N ILE A 1 0.55 -4.14 -29.50
CA ILE A 1 0.47 -3.78 -29.68
C ILE A 1 0.34 -3.72 -29.45
N GLU A 2 0.59 -3.77 -29.23
CA GLU A 2 0.52 -3.49 -29.30
C GLU A 2 0.36 -3.44 -28.88
N ARG A 3 0.60 -3.53 -28.80
CA ARG A 3 0.39 -3.15 -28.77
C ARG A 3 0.24 -3.17 -28.25
N ILE A 4 0.46 -3.33 -28.12
CA ILE A 4 0.37 -3.02 -28.00
C ILE A 4 0.35 -3.09 -27.57
N VAL A 5 0.68 -3.15 -27.34
CA VAL A 5 0.75 -2.99 -27.35
C VAL A 5 0.90 -3.07 -26.98
N GLU A 6 1.18 -3.25 -26.75
CA GLU A 6 1.27 -3.06 -26.85
C GLU A 6 1.21 -3.30 -26.48
N LYS A 7 1.20 -3.68 -26.50
CA LYS A 7 0.99 -3.46 -26.56
C LYS A 7 1.01 -3.97 -26.16
N GLN A 8 1.14 -4.37 -25.82
CA GLN A 8 1.07 -4.42 -25.80
C GLN A 8 1.10 -4.82 -25.23
N VAL A 9 1.14 -5.30 -25.07
CA VAL A 9 1.16 -5.39 -24.92
C VAL A 9 1.32 -5.70 -24.32
N PRO A 10 1.45 -6.21 -24.17
CA PRO A 10 1.64 -6.36 -23.87
C PRO A 10 1.94 -6.53 -23.11
N ALA A 11 1.98 -6.89 -22.77
CA ALA A 11 2.24 -6.79 -22.37
C ALA A 11 2.65 -6.79 -21.60
N PRO A 12 2.96 -7.02 -21.37
CA PRO A 12 3.28 -6.77 -20.88
C PRO A 12 3.66 -6.46 -20.29
N ALA A 13 3.66 -6.47 -20.22
CA ALA A 13 3.91 -5.83 -19.99
C ALA A 13 4.41 -5.46 -19.32
N THR A 14 4.76 -5.38 -19.24
CA THR A 14 5.12 -4.79 -18.99
C THR A 14 5.74 -4.51 -18.57
N GLN A 15 6.06 -4.32 -18.67
CA GLN A 15 6.50 -3.75 -18.65
C GLN A 15 7.14 -3.38 -18.41
N VAL A 16 7.39 -3.27 -18.51
CA VAL A 16 7.93 -2.63 -18.45
C VAL A 16 8.50 -2.09 -18.26
N THR A 17 8.64 -2.06 -18.37
CA THR A 17 9.24 -1.25 -18.16
C THR A 17 9.23 -0.44 -17.92
N ASN A 18 9.19 -0.62 -18.15
CA ASN A 18 8.96 0.39 -17.39
C ASN A 18 8.45 1.69 -17.95
N ASN A 19 7.54 1.67 -18.79
CA ASN A 19 6.86 2.80 -19.34
C ASN A 19 5.97 3.45 -18.29
N GLU A 20 6.34 4.61 -17.81
CA GLU A 20 5.63 5.29 -16.73
C GLU A 20 4.22 5.71 -17.13
N SER A 21 4.03 6.20 -18.34
CA SER A 21 2.71 6.59 -18.83
C SER A 21 1.74 5.43 -18.84
N ALA A 22 2.18 4.32 -19.38
CA ALA A 22 1.34 3.12 -19.44
C ALA A 22 0.99 2.63 -18.06
N LYS A 23 1.95 2.69 -17.12
CA LYS A 23 1.71 2.30 -15.74
C LYS A 23 0.67 3.19 -15.09
N LYS A 24 0.75 4.49 -15.29
CA LYS A 24 -0.21 5.43 -14.72
C LYS A 24 -1.61 5.21 -15.25
N GLU A 25 -1.75 4.96 -16.53
CA GLU A 25 -3.05 4.67 -17.12
C GLU A 25 -3.66 3.40 -16.56
N TYR A 26 -2.85 2.36 -16.45
CA TYR A 26 -3.29 1.10 -15.87
C TYR A 26 -3.79 1.30 -14.45
N VAL A 27 -3.04 2.06 -13.65
CA VAL A 27 -3.40 2.35 -12.26
C VAL A 27 -4.73 3.09 -12.19
N LYS A 28 -4.94 4.09 -13.04
CA LYS A 28 -6.20 4.83 -13.06
C LYS A 28 -7.40 3.94 -13.31
N GLU A 29 -7.25 2.97 -14.21
CA GLU A 29 -8.34 2.06 -14.55
C GLU A 29 -8.63 1.05 -13.45
N ASN A 30 -7.59 0.52 -12.83
CA ASN A 30 -7.71 -0.66 -11.97
C ASN A 30 -7.44 -0.38 -10.50
N GLY A 31 -7.16 0.86 -10.16
CA GLY A 31 -6.75 1.20 -8.82
C GLY A 31 -5.26 0.96 -8.62
N ILE A 32 -4.80 1.18 -7.39
CA ILE A 32 -3.39 1.04 -7.06
C ILE A 32 -3.27 0.33 -5.72
N ARG A 33 -2.28 -0.54 -5.61
CA ARG A 33 -1.93 -1.19 -4.36
C ARG A 33 -0.47 -0.90 -4.03
N ARG A 34 -0.22 -0.56 -2.77
CA ARG A 34 1.15 -0.39 -2.28
C ARG A 34 1.27 -1.06 -0.92
N ASP A 35 2.36 -1.81 -0.74
CA ASP A 35 2.64 -2.53 0.50
C ASP A 35 3.78 -1.80 1.21
N VAL A 36 3.49 -1.28 2.40
CA VAL A 36 4.43 -0.48 3.20
C VAL A 36 5.01 -1.39 4.27
N PHE A 37 6.30 -1.68 4.19
CA PHE A 37 6.96 -2.64 5.08
C PHE A 37 7.63 -1.97 6.28
N PHE A 38 7.75 -2.72 7.36
CA PHE A 38 8.28 -2.21 8.63
C PHE A 38 9.32 -3.16 9.22
N ASN A 39 10.20 -2.60 10.04
CA ASN A 39 11.15 -3.39 10.80
C ASN A 39 10.50 -3.99 12.04
N ILE A 40 11.16 -4.99 12.64
CA ILE A 40 10.64 -5.67 13.84
C ILE A 40 10.29 -4.65 14.91
N GLY A 41 9.08 -4.76 15.43
CA GLY A 41 8.61 -3.92 16.52
C GLY A 41 8.48 -2.44 16.20
N LYS A 42 8.60 -2.07 14.92
CA LYS A 42 8.57 -0.66 14.52
C LYS A 42 7.32 -0.34 13.72
N PHE A 43 6.92 0.93 13.77
CA PHE A 43 5.85 1.45 12.94
C PHE A 43 6.18 2.81 12.34
N ASN A 44 7.47 3.20 12.39
CA ASN A 44 7.92 4.38 11.66
C ASN A 44 8.11 4.04 10.20
N ILE A 45 7.80 5.00 9.34
CA ILE A 45 7.83 4.81 7.88
C ILE A 45 9.15 5.35 7.35
N SER A 46 9.98 4.46 6.79
CA SER A 46 11.26 4.86 6.22
C SER A 46 11.05 5.67 4.94
N ASP A 47 12.08 6.37 4.49
CA ASP A 47 12.00 7.21 3.30
C ASP A 47 11.59 6.41 2.06
N ALA A 48 12.13 5.19 1.92
CA ALA A 48 11.79 4.34 0.78
C ALA A 48 10.30 3.98 0.80
N GLU A 49 9.75 3.69 1.99
CA GLU A 49 8.36 3.33 2.12
C GLU A 49 7.44 4.56 1.97
N GLN A 50 7.92 5.75 2.36
CA GLN A 50 7.15 6.98 2.17
C GLN A 50 6.87 7.26 0.70
N ARG A 51 7.81 6.90 -0.18
CA ARG A 51 7.62 7.08 -1.62
C ARG A 51 6.42 6.30 -2.12
N LYS A 52 6.22 5.09 -1.58
CA LYS A 52 5.06 4.27 -1.95
C LYS A 52 3.75 4.95 -1.56
N ILE A 53 3.72 5.54 -0.37
CA ILE A 53 2.52 6.23 0.10
C ILE A 53 2.27 7.48 -0.72
N ASN A 54 3.34 8.18 -1.13
CA ASN A 54 3.19 9.35 -2.00
C ASN A 54 2.58 8.97 -3.35
N GLU A 55 2.82 7.76 -3.84
CA GLU A 55 2.18 7.28 -5.05
C GLU A 55 0.67 7.09 -4.84
N ILE A 56 0.28 6.64 -3.65
CA ILE A 56 -1.13 6.56 -3.28
C ILE A 56 -1.76 7.97 -3.26
N VAL A 57 -1.05 8.93 -2.65
CA VAL A 57 -1.50 10.33 -2.61
C VAL A 57 -1.73 10.87 -4.02
N GLU A 58 -0.77 10.62 -4.91
CA GLU A 58 -0.85 11.06 -6.29
C GLU A 58 -2.08 10.47 -6.97
N TYR A 59 -2.31 9.19 -6.79
CA TYR A 59 -3.48 8.53 -7.37
C TYR A 59 -4.78 9.15 -6.85
N LEU A 60 -4.85 9.38 -5.54
CA LEU A 60 -6.05 9.95 -4.93
C LEU A 60 -6.30 11.38 -5.41
N ASN A 61 -5.24 12.15 -5.63
CA ASN A 61 -5.38 13.52 -6.15
C ASN A 61 -5.86 13.52 -7.60
N GLU A 62 -5.45 12.53 -8.38
CA GLU A 62 -5.85 12.40 -9.78
C GLU A 62 -7.24 11.78 -9.93
N ASN A 63 -7.73 11.15 -8.88
CA ASN A 63 -9.03 10.45 -8.89
C ASN A 63 -9.84 10.89 -7.68
N PRO A 64 -10.50 12.06 -7.74
CA PRO A 64 -11.16 12.66 -6.57
C PRO A 64 -12.22 11.79 -5.90
N SER A 65 -12.85 10.88 -6.64
CA SER A 65 -13.86 10.00 -6.06
C SER A 65 -13.29 8.71 -5.47
N ALA A 66 -12.00 8.48 -5.65
CA ALA A 66 -11.34 7.26 -5.14
C ALA A 66 -11.18 7.31 -3.63
N ARG A 67 -11.13 6.13 -3.03
CA ARG A 67 -10.95 5.97 -1.58
C ARG A 67 -9.79 4.98 -1.38
N VAL A 68 -9.19 5.03 -0.20
CA VAL A 68 -8.09 4.12 0.14
C VAL A 68 -8.43 3.31 1.37
N VAL A 69 -8.14 2.00 1.32
CA VAL A 69 -8.25 1.10 2.47
C VAL A 69 -6.83 0.81 2.94
N VAL A 70 -6.59 1.07 4.22
CA VAL A 70 -5.28 0.95 4.86
C VAL A 70 -5.40 -0.15 5.92
N THR A 71 -4.74 -1.28 5.71
CA THR A 71 -4.83 -2.42 6.63
C THR A 71 -3.45 -2.78 7.17
N GLY A 72 -3.31 -2.74 8.50
CA GLY A 72 -2.06 -3.05 9.15
C GLY A 72 -1.97 -4.50 9.57
N TYR A 73 -0.74 -5.05 9.51
CA TYR A 73 -0.45 -6.44 9.88
C TYR A 73 0.82 -6.52 10.71
N ALA A 74 0.97 -7.62 11.45
CA ALA A 74 2.18 -7.94 12.18
C ALA A 74 2.56 -9.38 11.86
N ASP A 75 3.86 -9.66 11.80
CA ASP A 75 4.33 -11.02 11.56
C ASP A 75 4.11 -11.86 12.82
N LYS A 76 3.73 -13.12 12.66
CA LYS A 76 3.49 -13.99 13.82
C LYS A 76 4.76 -14.63 14.37
N GLY A 77 5.88 -14.44 13.68
CA GLY A 77 7.16 -14.97 14.14
C GLY A 77 7.76 -14.20 15.30
N THR A 78 7.26 -13.00 15.61
CA THR A 78 7.76 -12.19 16.71
C THR A 78 6.59 -11.65 17.53
N GLY A 79 6.82 -11.48 18.85
CA GLY A 79 5.82 -10.90 19.74
C GLY A 79 4.67 -11.83 20.08
N SER A 80 3.86 -11.40 21.03
CA SER A 80 2.64 -12.10 21.40
C SER A 80 1.48 -11.62 20.55
N ALA A 81 0.36 -12.36 20.59
CA ALA A 81 -0.84 -11.95 19.86
C ALA A 81 -1.32 -10.55 20.28
N ALA A 82 -1.26 -10.26 21.57
CA ALA A 82 -1.68 -8.93 22.07
C ALA A 82 -0.78 -7.82 21.58
N VAL A 83 0.55 -8.05 21.62
CA VAL A 83 1.52 -7.07 21.11
C VAL A 83 1.34 -6.88 19.60
N ASN A 84 1.11 -7.98 18.89
CA ASN A 84 0.96 -7.92 17.43
C ASN A 84 -0.30 -7.16 17.02
N ARG A 85 -1.39 -7.29 17.79
CA ARG A 85 -2.60 -6.50 17.52
C ARG A 85 -2.31 -5.02 17.65
N ARG A 86 -1.56 -4.63 18.68
CA ARG A 86 -1.21 -3.22 18.90
C ARG A 86 -0.29 -2.69 17.81
N ILE A 87 0.75 -3.46 17.47
CA ILE A 87 1.72 -3.04 16.44
C ILE A 87 1.03 -2.91 15.08
N ALA A 88 0.16 -3.85 14.74
CA ALA A 88 -0.56 -3.79 13.46
C ALA A 88 -1.41 -2.52 13.39
N ALA A 89 -2.11 -2.20 14.47
CA ALA A 89 -2.93 -0.98 14.53
C ALA A 89 -2.05 0.27 14.40
N GLN A 90 -0.90 0.29 15.08
CA GLN A 90 0.02 1.42 15.02
C GLN A 90 0.59 1.63 13.62
N ARG A 91 0.86 0.52 12.91
CA ARG A 91 1.35 0.59 11.53
C ARG A 91 0.29 1.20 10.60
N ALA A 92 -0.95 0.75 10.74
CA ALA A 92 -2.05 1.31 9.95
C ALA A 92 -2.26 2.79 10.27
N GLN A 93 -2.21 3.16 11.56
CA GLN A 93 -2.37 4.54 11.97
C GLN A 93 -1.24 5.42 11.43
N ALA A 94 -0.01 4.92 11.42
CA ALA A 94 1.12 5.69 10.91
C ALA A 94 0.91 6.06 9.43
N VAL A 95 0.43 5.10 8.64
CA VAL A 95 0.15 5.35 7.22
C VAL A 95 -1.02 6.30 7.05
N THR A 96 -2.09 6.11 7.83
CA THR A 96 -3.25 7.00 7.79
C THR A 96 -2.85 8.43 8.11
N LYS A 97 -2.05 8.60 9.16
CA LYS A 97 -1.58 9.93 9.56
C LYS A 97 -0.74 10.59 8.46
N PHE A 98 0.11 9.79 7.82
CA PHE A 98 0.90 10.28 6.70
C PHE A 98 0.01 10.81 5.57
N LEU A 99 -1.03 10.03 5.22
CA LEU A 99 -1.97 10.43 4.17
C LEU A 99 -2.69 11.72 4.54
N VAL A 100 -3.17 11.84 5.79
CA VAL A 100 -3.85 13.05 6.25
C VAL A 100 -2.92 14.24 6.18
N ASN A 101 -1.66 14.07 6.60
CA ASN A 101 -0.67 15.14 6.56
C ASN A 101 -0.36 15.59 5.13
N ARG A 102 -0.61 14.74 4.14
CA ARG A 102 -0.43 15.08 2.73
C ARG A 102 -1.72 15.61 2.09
N GLY A 103 -2.73 15.90 2.90
CA GLY A 103 -3.93 16.55 2.43
C GLY A 103 -5.09 15.63 2.06
N ILE A 104 -4.97 14.33 2.33
CA ILE A 104 -6.05 13.40 2.03
C ILE A 104 -7.07 13.45 3.17
N SER A 105 -8.33 13.70 2.83
CA SER A 105 -9.41 13.77 3.82
C SER A 105 -9.64 12.42 4.48
N LYS A 106 -9.85 12.44 5.79
CA LYS A 106 -10.16 11.22 6.55
C LYS A 106 -11.37 10.49 6.00
N SER A 107 -12.32 11.20 5.42
CA SER A 107 -13.52 10.58 4.86
C SER A 107 -13.21 9.67 3.67
N ARG A 108 -12.02 9.79 3.10
CA ARG A 108 -11.58 8.97 1.97
C ARG A 108 -10.69 7.80 2.40
N ILE A 109 -10.45 7.66 3.72
CA ILE A 109 -9.51 6.65 4.25
C ILE A 109 -10.26 5.72 5.17
N ALA A 110 -10.23 4.42 4.88
CA ALA A 110 -10.73 3.39 5.80
C ALA A 110 -9.50 2.70 6.40
N THR A 111 -9.40 2.70 7.72
CA THR A 111 -8.26 2.15 8.44
C THR A 111 -8.68 0.90 9.20
N ASP A 112 -7.93 -0.19 9.04
CA ASP A 112 -8.20 -1.45 9.71
C ASP A 112 -6.88 -2.11 10.09
N SER A 113 -6.94 -3.13 10.92
CA SER A 113 -5.76 -3.92 11.29
C SER A 113 -6.17 -5.35 11.57
N LYS A 114 -5.27 -6.28 11.26
CA LYS A 114 -5.53 -7.72 11.39
C LYS A 114 -4.60 -8.40 12.39
N GLY A 115 -3.76 -7.64 13.09
CA GLY A 115 -2.79 -8.21 14.01
C GLY A 115 -1.90 -9.21 13.29
N SER A 116 -1.70 -10.36 13.91
CA SER A 116 -0.96 -11.47 13.29
C SER A 116 -1.90 -12.63 12.92
N ASP A 117 -3.21 -12.44 13.02
CA ASP A 117 -4.19 -13.48 12.69
C ASP A 117 -4.21 -13.79 11.20
N VAL A 118 -3.94 -12.80 10.36
CA VAL A 118 -3.86 -12.97 8.92
C VAL A 118 -2.44 -12.67 8.49
N GLN A 119 -1.84 -13.58 7.76
CA GLN A 119 -0.47 -13.42 7.25
C GLN A 119 -0.55 -13.33 5.73
N PRO A 120 -0.56 -12.08 5.17
CA PRO A 120 -0.76 -11.92 3.73
C PRO A 120 0.38 -12.46 2.86
N PHE A 121 1.55 -12.66 3.45
CA PHE A 121 2.71 -13.17 2.71
C PHE A 121 3.23 -14.46 3.31
N VAL A 122 3.83 -15.30 2.46
CA VAL A 122 4.47 -16.53 2.89
C VAL A 122 5.69 -16.25 3.74
N ASN A 123 6.50 -15.27 3.32
CA ASN A 123 7.69 -14.86 4.05
C ASN A 123 7.28 -14.08 5.30
N ASN A 124 7.74 -14.57 6.48
CA ASN A 124 7.36 -13.98 7.76
C ASN A 124 7.67 -12.49 7.84
N ASP A 125 8.84 -12.09 7.37
CA ASP A 125 9.28 -10.69 7.49
C ASP A 125 8.39 -9.73 6.70
N GLU A 126 7.80 -10.20 5.60
CA GLU A 126 6.94 -9.37 4.77
C GLU A 126 5.57 -9.14 5.39
N ASN A 127 5.26 -9.85 6.46
CA ASN A 127 4.00 -9.65 7.18
C ASN A 127 4.05 -8.47 8.15
N ARG A 128 5.20 -7.83 8.29
CA ARG A 128 5.33 -6.53 8.95
C ARG A 128 4.98 -5.46 7.92
N VAL A 129 3.69 -5.28 7.69
CA VAL A 129 3.25 -4.52 6.52
C VAL A 129 1.94 -3.78 6.79
N THR A 130 1.76 -2.67 6.09
CA THR A 130 0.46 -2.03 5.94
C THR A 130 0.14 -2.04 4.45
N ILE A 131 -0.95 -2.69 4.09
CA ILE A 131 -1.37 -2.79 2.70
C ILE A 131 -2.35 -1.66 2.40
N CYS A 132 -2.05 -0.88 1.37
CA CYS A 132 -2.87 0.25 0.94
C CYS A 132 -3.44 -0.03 -0.44
N ILE A 133 -4.76 -0.01 -0.55
CA ILE A 133 -5.44 -0.23 -1.82
C ILE A 133 -6.36 0.96 -2.05
N ALA A 134 -6.13 1.66 -3.16
CA ALA A 134 -6.94 2.82 -3.54
C ALA A 134 -7.64 2.55 -4.87
N LYS A 135 -8.93 2.89 -4.93
CA LYS A 135 -9.68 2.79 -6.18
C LYS A 135 -11.04 3.47 -6.09
#